data_0e4efb55f16bdda8751f4b61cce775a8
#
_entry.id   0e4efb55f16bdda8751f4b61cce775a8
#
_cell.length_a   1.000
_cell.length_b   1.000
_cell.length_c   1.000
_cell.angle_alpha   90.00
_cell.angle_beta   90.00
_cell.angle_gamma   90.00
#
_symmetry.space_group_name_H-M   'P 1'
#
loop_
_entity.id
_entity.type
_entity.pdbx_description
1 polymer ?
#
loop_
_entity_poly.entity_id
_entity_poly.type
_entity_poly.pdbx_seq_one_letter_code
_entity_poly.pdbx_strand_id
1 'polypeptide(L)'
;MIRSFKTLILLCLFNSILEAGSLTVMTLNVDNLFDTFDDQKKDDKAFLPIEKKNSETHVIQCNRIRVLKWRNECLYLDWNQETKNAKLTNLAKNIISYNQDGADVIALQEIENMYILNELFLLLKPYGYIDISLLESKDRRGIDTAFISKYEISNPKLHYIKFKSKNRDTRPIFEVDIRINNKVIKFYNLHFPSNFYPIDMRIDSLDVLNELIKKHNYPSVALGDFNISSKDDKKYQIYKNQEKYWYVGHRERCNACKGTYYYAGDKTWSYLDTILVEKNRNLHFINTSINVWRTPFNSYIKSGKPISFDPISNAGVSDHLAMVAKLKFN
;
A
#
# COMPACT_ATOMS: atom_id res chain seq x y z
N MET A 1 10.18 -71.26 36.67
CA MET A 1 10.96 -70.19 36.03
C MET A 1 10.05 -69.27 35.25
N ILE A 2 9.63 -68.18 35.87
CA ILE A 2 8.73 -67.18 35.25
C ILE A 2 9.60 -66.03 34.77
N ARG A 3 9.75 -65.84 33.45
CA ARG A 3 10.46 -64.69 32.85
C ARG A 3 9.49 -63.49 32.76
N SER A 4 9.79 -62.49 33.56
CA SER A 4 9.10 -61.17 33.50
C SER A 4 9.58 -60.39 32.29
N PHE A 5 8.64 -60.08 31.35
CA PHE A 5 8.90 -59.14 30.25
C PHE A 5 8.64 -57.70 30.75
N LYS A 6 9.68 -56.91 30.87
CA LYS A 6 9.57 -55.47 31.11
C LYS A 6 9.35 -54.79 29.78
N THR A 7 8.11 -54.32 29.55
CA THR A 7 7.80 -53.47 28.40
C THR A 7 8.30 -52.07 28.66
N LEU A 8 9.32 -51.65 27.89
CA LEU A 8 9.85 -50.28 27.92
C LEU A 8 8.95 -49.41 27.04
N ILE A 9 8.11 -48.55 27.65
CA ILE A 9 7.33 -47.56 26.94
C ILE A 9 8.25 -46.38 26.63
N LEU A 10 8.65 -46.26 25.36
CA LEU A 10 9.38 -45.10 24.84
C LEU A 10 8.40 -43.93 24.63
N LEU A 11 8.34 -42.98 25.56
CA LEU A 11 7.62 -41.74 25.40
C LEU A 11 8.35 -40.87 24.37
N CYS A 12 7.92 -40.90 23.11
CA CYS A 12 8.35 -39.91 22.12
C CYS A 12 7.72 -38.55 22.47
N LEU A 13 8.46 -37.72 23.17
CA LEU A 13 8.17 -36.30 23.29
C LEU A 13 8.30 -35.66 21.89
N PHE A 14 7.19 -35.53 21.19
CA PHE A 14 7.12 -34.64 20.04
C PHE A 14 7.29 -33.19 20.54
N ASN A 15 8.55 -32.75 20.58
CA ASN A 15 8.81 -31.31 20.58
C ASN A 15 8.33 -30.79 19.24
N SER A 16 7.14 -30.21 19.21
CA SER A 16 6.71 -29.36 18.08
C SER A 16 7.67 -28.17 18.05
N ILE A 17 8.71 -28.28 17.23
CA ILE A 17 9.51 -27.12 16.85
C ILE A 17 8.52 -26.15 16.24
N LEU A 18 8.23 -25.07 16.94
CA LEU A 18 7.46 -23.94 16.37
C LEU A 18 8.31 -23.41 15.22
N GLU A 19 7.99 -23.83 14.02
CA GLU A 19 8.67 -23.35 12.83
C GLU A 19 8.41 -21.85 12.71
N ALA A 20 9.46 -21.04 12.85
CA ALA A 20 9.38 -19.59 12.74
C ALA A 20 8.93 -19.24 11.31
N GLY A 21 7.72 -18.76 11.17
CA GLY A 21 7.19 -18.31 9.89
C GLY A 21 7.85 -17.01 9.44
N SER A 22 7.93 -16.83 8.12
CA SER A 22 8.32 -15.54 7.56
C SER A 22 7.38 -15.18 6.43
N LEU A 23 7.14 -13.87 6.23
CA LEU A 23 6.39 -13.35 5.09
C LEU A 23 7.06 -12.10 4.57
N THR A 24 6.88 -11.84 3.29
CA THR A 24 7.29 -10.60 2.63
C THR A 24 6.09 -9.68 2.45
N VAL A 25 6.28 -8.39 2.71
CA VAL A 25 5.23 -7.38 2.57
C VAL A 25 5.72 -6.26 1.65
N MET A 26 4.81 -5.71 0.88
CA MET A 26 5.06 -4.57 -0.03
C MET A 26 3.97 -3.53 0.14
N THR A 27 4.32 -2.25 0.15
CA THR A 27 3.38 -1.15 -0.04
C THR A 27 3.78 -0.33 -1.26
N LEU A 28 2.80 0.06 -2.06
CA LEU A 28 2.99 0.88 -3.26
C LEU A 28 1.77 1.76 -3.51
N ASN A 29 1.96 3.08 -3.47
CA ASN A 29 1.03 4.00 -4.11
C ASN A 29 1.23 3.88 -5.62
N VAL A 30 0.17 3.54 -6.36
CA VAL A 30 0.28 3.23 -7.80
C VAL A 30 0.10 4.44 -8.70
N ASP A 31 -0.07 5.64 -8.14
CA ASP A 31 -0.26 6.88 -8.92
C ASP A 31 -1.48 6.75 -9.87
N ASN A 32 -2.66 6.60 -9.27
CA ASN A 32 -3.96 6.54 -9.95
C ASN A 32 -4.11 5.34 -10.93
N LEU A 33 -4.62 4.23 -10.46
CA LEU A 33 -5.03 3.11 -11.31
C LEU A 33 -6.54 3.13 -11.48
N PHE A 34 -6.99 3.59 -12.65
CA PHE A 34 -8.39 3.72 -13.03
C PHE A 34 -8.75 2.76 -14.16
N ASP A 35 -10.04 2.40 -14.24
CA ASP A 35 -10.59 1.77 -15.43
C ASP A 35 -10.89 2.82 -16.53
N THR A 36 -11.79 2.54 -17.47
CA THR A 36 -12.14 3.45 -18.58
C THR A 36 -13.63 3.82 -18.57
N PHE A 37 -14.30 3.64 -17.43
CA PHE A 37 -15.71 3.95 -17.23
C PHE A 37 -15.87 5.15 -16.30
N ASP A 38 -16.94 5.92 -16.49
CA ASP A 38 -17.28 7.08 -15.66
C ASP A 38 -18.12 6.60 -14.46
N ASP A 39 -17.57 6.58 -13.29
CA ASP A 39 -18.27 6.22 -12.07
C ASP A 39 -19.15 7.40 -11.59
N GLN A 40 -20.48 7.16 -11.53
CA GLN A 40 -21.40 8.16 -11.05
C GLN A 40 -21.02 8.67 -9.65
N LYS A 41 -20.95 9.99 -9.49
CA LYS A 41 -20.62 10.71 -8.25
C LYS A 41 -19.13 10.66 -7.85
N LYS A 42 -18.26 10.15 -8.71
CA LYS A 42 -16.80 10.21 -8.53
C LYS A 42 -16.19 11.28 -9.44
N ASP A 43 -14.99 11.71 -9.09
CA ASP A 43 -14.22 12.76 -9.81
C ASP A 43 -13.11 12.09 -10.66
N ASP A 44 -13.51 11.12 -11.47
CA ASP A 44 -12.67 10.24 -12.30
C ASP A 44 -12.59 10.64 -13.78
N LYS A 45 -13.26 11.73 -14.16
CA LYS A 45 -13.41 12.21 -15.54
C LYS A 45 -12.12 12.42 -16.33
N ALA A 46 -10.99 12.55 -15.63
CA ALA A 46 -9.67 12.59 -16.25
C ALA A 46 -9.27 11.24 -16.86
N PHE A 47 -9.79 10.14 -16.32
CA PHE A 47 -9.41 8.77 -16.69
C PHE A 47 -10.40 8.10 -17.64
N LEU A 48 -10.90 8.88 -18.61
CA LEU A 48 -11.79 8.40 -19.66
C LEU A 48 -11.10 8.40 -21.03
N PRO A 49 -11.50 7.52 -21.94
CA PRO A 49 -11.11 7.60 -23.35
C PRO A 49 -11.50 8.95 -23.96
N ILE A 50 -10.67 9.48 -24.84
CA ILE A 50 -10.84 10.82 -25.41
C ILE A 50 -12.17 10.98 -26.14
N GLU A 51 -12.68 9.94 -26.79
CA GLU A 51 -13.97 9.95 -27.47
C GLU A 51 -15.16 10.15 -26.52
N LYS A 52 -15.01 9.84 -25.23
CA LYS A 52 -16.04 10.08 -24.20
C LYS A 52 -16.01 11.51 -23.63
N LYS A 53 -15.00 12.32 -23.95
CA LYS A 53 -14.77 13.66 -23.39
C LYS A 53 -15.37 14.82 -24.20
N ASN A 54 -16.05 14.52 -25.29
CA ASN A 54 -16.53 15.53 -26.25
C ASN A 54 -17.90 16.14 -25.86
N SER A 55 -18.56 15.70 -24.79
CA SER A 55 -19.84 16.25 -24.40
C SER A 55 -19.69 17.67 -23.82
N GLU A 56 -20.64 18.54 -24.09
CA GLU A 56 -20.68 19.91 -23.54
C GLU A 56 -20.60 19.88 -22.00
N THR A 57 -21.31 18.94 -21.37
CA THR A 57 -21.34 18.78 -19.94
C THR A 57 -19.94 18.44 -19.39
N HIS A 58 -19.19 17.53 -20.03
CA HIS A 58 -17.83 17.17 -19.65
C HIS A 58 -16.90 18.39 -19.74
N VAL A 59 -16.91 19.09 -20.87
CA VAL A 59 -16.09 20.28 -21.11
C VAL A 59 -16.36 21.38 -20.08
N ILE A 60 -17.64 21.65 -19.77
CA ILE A 60 -18.02 22.62 -18.74
C ILE A 60 -17.50 22.22 -17.36
N GLN A 61 -17.61 20.95 -16.99
CA GLN A 61 -17.14 20.45 -15.69
C GLN A 61 -15.61 20.54 -15.58
N CYS A 62 -14.87 20.10 -16.59
CA CYS A 62 -13.40 20.19 -16.61
C CYS A 62 -12.91 21.64 -16.53
N ASN A 63 -13.59 22.58 -17.22
CA ASN A 63 -13.22 24.00 -17.19
C ASN A 63 -13.41 24.68 -15.82
N ARG A 64 -14.16 24.08 -14.90
CA ARG A 64 -14.29 24.54 -13.49
C ARG A 64 -13.05 24.17 -12.64
N ILE A 65 -12.18 23.28 -13.12
CA ILE A 65 -10.97 22.89 -12.41
C ILE A 65 -9.96 24.03 -12.47
N ARG A 66 -9.57 24.57 -11.31
CA ARG A 66 -8.68 25.74 -11.21
C ARG A 66 -7.22 25.42 -11.55
N VAL A 67 -6.75 24.22 -11.20
CA VAL A 67 -5.38 23.79 -11.45
C VAL A 67 -5.24 23.41 -12.92
N LEU A 68 -4.42 24.14 -13.66
CA LEU A 68 -4.26 23.97 -15.12
C LEU A 68 -3.89 22.55 -15.51
N LYS A 69 -2.96 21.91 -14.79
CA LYS A 69 -2.56 20.53 -15.03
C LYS A 69 -3.77 19.60 -14.98
N TRP A 70 -4.52 19.61 -13.91
CA TRP A 70 -5.68 18.71 -13.72
C TRP A 70 -6.83 19.02 -14.68
N ARG A 71 -7.01 20.30 -15.05
CA ARG A 71 -7.97 20.68 -16.09
C ARG A 71 -7.58 20.10 -17.44
N ASN A 72 -6.30 20.18 -17.81
CA ASN A 72 -5.81 19.61 -19.06
C ASN A 72 -5.91 18.08 -19.08
N GLU A 73 -5.62 17.41 -17.98
CA GLU A 73 -5.84 15.97 -17.83
C GLU A 73 -7.33 15.63 -18.02
N CYS A 74 -8.23 16.36 -17.38
CA CYS A 74 -9.67 16.18 -17.54
C CYS A 74 -10.11 16.33 -19.00
N LEU A 75 -9.61 17.32 -19.73
CA LEU A 75 -10.00 17.63 -21.10
C LEU A 75 -9.35 16.76 -22.17
N TYR A 76 -8.06 16.45 -22.01
CA TYR A 76 -7.21 15.99 -23.10
C TYR A 76 -6.45 14.68 -22.83
N LEU A 77 -6.41 14.19 -21.62
CA LEU A 77 -5.80 12.89 -21.32
C LEU A 77 -6.62 11.79 -22.01
N ASP A 78 -6.01 11.03 -22.89
CA ASP A 78 -6.65 9.84 -23.47
C ASP A 78 -6.32 8.62 -22.59
N TRP A 79 -7.24 8.30 -21.68
CA TRP A 79 -7.16 7.12 -20.85
C TRP A 79 -7.96 5.99 -21.49
N ASN A 80 -7.44 5.48 -22.59
CA ASN A 80 -8.08 4.39 -23.32
C ASN A 80 -7.66 3.00 -22.81
N GLN A 81 -8.20 1.96 -23.44
CA GLN A 81 -7.93 0.57 -23.06
C GLN A 81 -6.44 0.20 -23.19
N GLU A 82 -5.73 0.73 -24.20
CA GLU A 82 -4.29 0.48 -24.40
C GLU A 82 -3.48 1.10 -23.28
N THR A 83 -3.73 2.36 -22.95
CA THR A 83 -3.08 3.10 -21.86
C THR A 83 -3.32 2.42 -20.51
N LYS A 84 -4.56 2.03 -20.21
CA LYS A 84 -4.91 1.28 -19.01
C LYS A 84 -4.15 -0.05 -18.94
N ASN A 85 -4.14 -0.82 -20.02
CA ASN A 85 -3.45 -2.12 -20.06
C ASN A 85 -1.93 -1.96 -19.91
N ALA A 86 -1.34 -0.90 -20.47
CA ALA A 86 0.08 -0.60 -20.28
C ALA A 86 0.40 -0.30 -18.81
N LYS A 87 -0.43 0.52 -18.14
CA LYS A 87 -0.31 0.80 -16.69
C LYS A 87 -0.38 -0.48 -15.87
N LEU A 88 -1.38 -1.33 -16.11
CA LEU A 88 -1.55 -2.63 -15.43
C LEU A 88 -0.32 -3.52 -15.63
N THR A 89 0.16 -3.62 -16.88
CA THR A 89 1.34 -4.43 -17.22
C THR A 89 2.60 -3.94 -16.53
N ASN A 90 2.80 -2.62 -16.47
CA ASN A 90 3.97 -2.02 -15.82
C ASN A 90 3.92 -2.19 -14.31
N LEU A 91 2.74 -2.07 -13.70
CA LEU A 91 2.54 -2.36 -12.27
C LEU A 91 2.81 -3.83 -11.94
N ALA A 92 2.25 -4.76 -12.73
CA ALA A 92 2.48 -6.19 -12.54
C ALA A 92 3.98 -6.52 -12.66
N LYS A 93 4.67 -6.03 -13.69
CA LYS A 93 6.13 -6.20 -13.87
C LYS A 93 6.91 -5.65 -12.68
N ASN A 94 6.52 -4.48 -12.16
CA ASN A 94 7.17 -3.89 -11.00
C ASN A 94 7.01 -4.76 -9.76
N ILE A 95 5.83 -5.27 -9.51
CA ILE A 95 5.51 -6.14 -8.37
C ILE A 95 6.31 -7.44 -8.45
N ILE A 96 6.21 -8.17 -9.56
CA ILE A 96 6.86 -9.47 -9.72
C ILE A 96 8.39 -9.37 -9.82
N SER A 97 8.94 -8.20 -10.15
CA SER A 97 10.40 -8.00 -10.16
C SER A 97 11.03 -8.15 -8.78
N TYR A 98 10.25 -7.99 -7.70
CA TYR A 98 10.69 -8.32 -6.37
C TYR A 98 10.68 -9.85 -6.18
N ASN A 99 11.82 -10.45 -5.88
CA ASN A 99 12.02 -11.90 -5.70
C ASN A 99 11.57 -12.78 -6.90
N GLN A 100 11.27 -12.21 -8.07
CA GLN A 100 10.76 -12.87 -9.29
C GLN A 100 9.31 -13.37 -9.20
N ASP A 101 8.64 -13.20 -8.06
CA ASP A 101 7.25 -13.60 -7.80
C ASP A 101 6.46 -12.61 -6.98
N GLY A 102 7.08 -11.48 -6.60
CA GLY A 102 6.48 -10.43 -5.78
C GLY A 102 6.50 -10.74 -4.27
N ALA A 103 5.95 -9.83 -3.48
CA ALA A 103 5.79 -10.01 -2.04
C ALA A 103 4.55 -10.85 -1.71
N ASP A 104 4.55 -11.52 -0.55
CA ASP A 104 3.43 -12.37 -0.14
C ASP A 104 2.13 -11.59 0.12
N VAL A 105 2.26 -10.37 0.65
CA VAL A 105 1.15 -9.44 0.90
C VAL A 105 1.51 -8.07 0.34
N ILE A 106 0.62 -7.54 -0.49
CA ILE A 106 0.77 -6.24 -1.14
C ILE A 106 -0.36 -5.32 -0.72
N ALA A 107 -0.01 -4.14 -0.22
CA ALA A 107 -0.93 -3.03 0.03
C ALA A 107 -0.76 -1.97 -1.07
N LEU A 108 -1.80 -1.71 -1.80
CA LEU A 108 -1.85 -0.72 -2.87
C LEU A 108 -2.67 0.49 -2.46
N GLN A 109 -2.27 1.68 -2.88
CA GLN A 109 -3.01 2.92 -2.70
C GLN A 109 -3.29 3.52 -4.07
N GLU A 110 -4.38 4.29 -4.18
CA GLU A 110 -4.89 4.92 -5.40
C GLU A 110 -5.43 3.91 -6.44
N ILE A 111 -6.16 2.92 -5.97
CA ILE A 111 -6.95 1.99 -6.79
C ILE A 111 -8.40 2.50 -6.85
N GLU A 112 -8.95 2.59 -8.04
CA GLU A 112 -10.30 3.10 -8.21
C GLU A 112 -11.37 2.18 -7.60
N ASN A 113 -11.44 0.93 -8.05
CA ASN A 113 -12.50 0.01 -7.69
C ASN A 113 -12.05 -1.45 -7.77
N MET A 114 -12.97 -2.37 -7.42
CA MET A 114 -12.70 -3.80 -7.45
C MET A 114 -12.49 -4.33 -8.88
N TYR A 115 -13.10 -3.71 -9.89
CA TYR A 115 -12.97 -4.14 -11.28
C TYR A 115 -11.52 -4.00 -11.77
N ILE A 116 -10.91 -2.82 -11.62
CA ILE A 116 -9.53 -2.61 -12.06
C ILE A 116 -8.51 -3.36 -11.18
N LEU A 117 -8.82 -3.53 -9.87
CA LEU A 117 -8.01 -4.36 -9.00
C LEU A 117 -7.99 -5.81 -9.47
N ASN A 118 -9.14 -6.36 -9.90
CA ASN A 118 -9.23 -7.72 -10.43
C ASN A 118 -8.44 -7.88 -11.73
N GLU A 119 -8.42 -6.88 -12.62
CA GLU A 119 -7.59 -6.91 -13.82
C GLU A 119 -6.09 -7.01 -13.48
N LEU A 120 -5.61 -6.24 -12.48
CA LEU A 120 -4.25 -6.37 -11.98
C LEU A 120 -3.99 -7.73 -11.35
N PHE A 121 -4.93 -8.23 -10.54
CA PHE A 121 -4.82 -9.55 -9.90
C PHE A 121 -4.69 -10.68 -10.92
N LEU A 122 -5.44 -10.65 -12.02
CA LEU A 122 -5.35 -11.67 -13.06
C LEU A 122 -3.94 -11.75 -13.69
N LEU A 123 -3.22 -10.62 -13.80
CA LEU A 123 -1.82 -10.60 -14.22
C LEU A 123 -0.86 -11.17 -13.18
N LEU A 124 -1.23 -11.09 -11.91
CA LEU A 124 -0.41 -11.57 -10.78
C LEU A 124 -0.72 -13.00 -10.37
N LYS A 125 -1.90 -13.51 -10.70
CA LYS A 125 -2.36 -14.86 -10.34
C LYS A 125 -1.37 -15.99 -10.71
N PRO A 126 -0.66 -15.95 -11.87
CA PRO A 126 0.35 -16.96 -12.20
C PRO A 126 1.55 -17.02 -11.23
N TYR A 127 1.72 -15.99 -10.39
CA TYR A 127 2.82 -15.86 -9.42
C TYR A 127 2.40 -16.22 -7.98
N GLY A 128 1.28 -16.96 -7.84
CA GLY A 128 0.83 -17.52 -6.58
C GLY A 128 -0.11 -16.61 -5.77
N TYR A 129 -0.57 -15.49 -6.32
CA TYR A 129 -1.59 -14.68 -5.67
C TYR A 129 -2.95 -15.35 -5.78
N ILE A 130 -3.66 -15.43 -4.65
CA ILE A 130 -4.93 -16.19 -4.55
C ILE A 130 -6.12 -15.34 -4.12
N ASP A 131 -5.87 -14.16 -3.52
CA ASP A 131 -6.94 -13.35 -2.96
C ASP A 131 -6.68 -11.85 -3.08
N ILE A 132 -7.78 -11.08 -3.17
CA ILE A 132 -7.78 -9.62 -3.23
C ILE A 132 -8.87 -9.04 -2.35
N SER A 133 -8.66 -7.83 -1.86
CA SER A 133 -9.68 -7.13 -1.08
C SER A 133 -9.59 -5.61 -1.29
N LEU A 134 -10.75 -5.01 -1.52
CA LEU A 134 -10.98 -3.58 -1.59
C LEU A 134 -12.40 -3.31 -1.09
N LEU A 135 -12.59 -2.26 -0.31
CA LEU A 135 -13.90 -1.71 0.01
C LEU A 135 -13.91 -0.25 -0.44
N GLU A 136 -14.89 0.10 -1.25
CA GLU A 136 -15.05 1.48 -1.72
C GLU A 136 -15.34 2.43 -0.56
N SER A 137 -14.59 3.51 -0.51
CA SER A 137 -14.75 4.56 0.49
C SER A 137 -15.64 5.70 -0.01
N LYS A 138 -15.84 6.70 0.85
CA LYS A 138 -16.52 7.94 0.51
C LYS A 138 -15.61 8.97 -0.19
N ASP A 139 -14.40 8.60 -0.56
CA ASP A 139 -13.49 9.51 -1.27
C ASP A 139 -14.10 9.91 -2.62
N ARG A 140 -14.18 11.22 -2.87
CA ARG A 140 -14.81 11.75 -4.08
C ARG A 140 -13.99 11.53 -5.34
N ARG A 141 -12.68 11.35 -5.23
CA ARG A 141 -11.84 11.05 -6.38
C ARG A 141 -12.00 9.61 -6.86
N GLY A 142 -12.66 8.74 -6.05
CA GLY A 142 -12.76 7.33 -6.36
C GLY A 142 -11.42 6.61 -6.23
N ILE A 143 -10.57 7.00 -5.30
CA ILE A 143 -9.30 6.31 -5.04
C ILE A 143 -9.32 5.66 -3.67
N ASP A 144 -9.12 4.38 -3.67
CA ASP A 144 -9.19 3.55 -2.49
C ASP A 144 -7.88 2.82 -2.21
N THR A 145 -7.86 2.07 -1.13
CA THR A 145 -6.75 1.21 -0.75
C THR A 145 -7.15 -0.24 -0.94
N ALA A 146 -6.22 -1.07 -1.41
CA ALA A 146 -6.48 -2.45 -1.73
C ALA A 146 -5.38 -3.39 -1.22
N PHE A 147 -5.73 -4.66 -1.03
CA PHE A 147 -4.77 -5.73 -0.79
C PHE A 147 -4.81 -6.77 -1.91
N ILE A 148 -3.63 -7.30 -2.24
CA ILE A 148 -3.43 -8.49 -3.05
C ILE A 148 -2.55 -9.44 -2.23
N SER A 149 -2.90 -10.72 -2.12
CA SER A 149 -2.23 -11.64 -1.22
C SER A 149 -2.04 -13.04 -1.80
N LYS A 150 -0.96 -13.71 -1.42
CA LYS A 150 -0.74 -15.15 -1.61
C LYS A 150 -1.41 -15.98 -0.51
N TYR A 151 -2.10 -15.33 0.43
CA TYR A 151 -2.84 -15.93 1.53
C TYR A 151 -4.28 -15.43 1.53
N GLU A 152 -5.17 -16.19 2.15
CA GLU A 152 -6.59 -15.83 2.31
C GLU A 152 -6.74 -14.52 3.12
N ILE A 153 -7.57 -13.62 2.60
CA ILE A 153 -7.94 -12.35 3.21
C ILE A 153 -9.35 -12.47 3.80
N SER A 154 -9.55 -12.01 5.01
CA SER A 154 -10.85 -12.05 5.68
C SER A 154 -11.12 -10.78 6.49
N ASN A 155 -12.38 -10.63 6.93
CA ASN A 155 -12.83 -9.55 7.80
C ASN A 155 -12.49 -8.12 7.34
N PRO A 156 -12.70 -7.75 6.05
CA PRO A 156 -12.40 -6.41 5.57
C PRO A 156 -13.26 -5.35 6.27
N LYS A 157 -12.62 -4.23 6.72
CA LYS A 157 -13.29 -3.12 7.42
C LYS A 157 -12.69 -1.79 7.05
N LEU A 158 -13.54 -0.75 6.95
CA LEU A 158 -13.13 0.64 6.81
C LEU A 158 -13.29 1.40 8.13
N HIS A 159 -12.21 2.01 8.59
CA HIS A 159 -12.22 2.85 9.80
C HIS A 159 -12.10 4.32 9.38
N TYR A 160 -13.24 5.03 9.39
CA TYR A 160 -13.28 6.45 9.06
C TYR A 160 -12.66 7.29 10.17
N ILE A 161 -11.87 8.29 9.79
CA ILE A 161 -11.11 9.13 10.69
C ILE A 161 -11.93 10.39 10.97
N LYS A 162 -12.18 10.68 12.26
CA LYS A 162 -12.74 11.96 12.70
C LYS A 162 -11.60 12.90 13.05
N PHE A 163 -11.39 13.91 12.23
CA PHE A 163 -10.36 14.91 12.48
C PHE A 163 -10.81 15.92 13.52
N LYS A 164 -9.93 16.27 14.47
CA LYS A 164 -10.20 17.25 15.53
C LYS A 164 -10.37 18.67 14.97
N SER A 165 -9.64 18.99 13.90
CA SER A 165 -9.58 20.34 13.33
C SER A 165 -10.55 20.58 12.17
N LYS A 166 -11.12 19.56 11.53
CA LYS A 166 -11.98 19.69 10.34
C LYS A 166 -13.02 18.57 10.26
N ASN A 167 -14.24 18.95 9.96
CA ASN A 167 -15.27 17.98 9.55
C ASN A 167 -15.12 17.70 8.05
N ARG A 168 -14.39 16.67 7.69
CA ARG A 168 -14.16 16.25 6.30
C ARG A 168 -13.97 14.76 6.22
N ASP A 169 -14.63 14.12 5.27
CA ASP A 169 -14.36 12.74 4.90
C ASP A 169 -13.07 12.69 4.07
N THR A 170 -12.25 11.71 4.36
CA THR A 170 -11.09 11.32 3.57
C THR A 170 -11.05 9.81 3.48
N ARG A 171 -10.00 9.28 2.84
CA ARG A 171 -9.76 7.85 2.78
C ARG A 171 -9.64 7.27 4.20
N PRO A 172 -10.42 6.21 4.51
CA PRO A 172 -10.36 5.53 5.79
C PRO A 172 -9.10 4.66 5.91
N ILE A 173 -8.83 4.17 7.12
CA ILE A 173 -7.88 3.07 7.32
C ILE A 173 -8.60 1.79 6.92
N PHE A 174 -7.99 1.01 6.02
CA PHE A 174 -8.52 -0.27 5.56
C PHE A 174 -7.87 -1.43 6.31
N GLU A 175 -8.66 -2.14 7.12
CA GLU A 175 -8.25 -3.28 7.92
C GLU A 175 -8.67 -4.59 7.24
N VAL A 176 -7.77 -5.57 7.24
CA VAL A 176 -8.06 -6.97 6.89
C VAL A 176 -7.34 -7.92 7.85
N ASP A 177 -7.83 -9.13 7.96
CA ASP A 177 -7.16 -10.26 8.62
C ASP A 177 -6.54 -11.16 7.54
N ILE A 178 -5.27 -11.49 7.66
CA ILE A 178 -4.58 -12.45 6.80
C ILE A 178 -4.12 -13.62 7.65
N ARG A 179 -4.48 -14.84 7.21
CA ARG A 179 -4.14 -16.08 7.91
C ARG A 179 -2.89 -16.71 7.31
N ILE A 180 -1.84 -16.82 8.11
CA ILE A 180 -0.55 -17.40 7.72
C ILE A 180 -0.18 -18.49 8.73
N ASN A 181 -0.03 -19.74 8.28
CA ASN A 181 0.31 -20.89 9.16
C ASN A 181 -0.56 -20.94 10.43
N ASN A 182 -1.87 -20.86 10.29
CA ASN A 182 -2.85 -20.83 11.38
C ASN A 182 -2.77 -19.61 12.33
N LYS A 183 -1.94 -18.63 12.05
CA LYS A 183 -1.89 -17.36 12.78
C LYS A 183 -2.60 -16.26 12.01
N VAL A 184 -3.39 -15.47 12.70
CA VAL A 184 -4.01 -14.27 12.14
C VAL A 184 -3.10 -13.09 12.39
N ILE A 185 -2.77 -12.36 11.34
CA ILE A 185 -2.07 -11.07 11.40
C ILE A 185 -3.04 -10.01 10.85
N LYS A 186 -3.22 -8.93 11.59
CA LYS A 186 -4.01 -7.80 11.12
C LYS A 186 -3.17 -6.87 10.26
N PHE A 187 -3.71 -6.53 9.12
CA PHE A 187 -3.10 -5.59 8.19
C PHE A 187 -3.95 -4.33 8.09
N TYR A 188 -3.30 -3.18 8.14
CA TYR A 188 -3.89 -1.86 7.96
C TYR A 188 -3.26 -1.19 6.76
N ASN A 189 -4.04 -0.97 5.70
CA ASN A 189 -3.60 -0.22 4.53
C ASN A 189 -4.04 1.24 4.68
N LEU A 190 -3.11 2.16 4.45
CA LEU A 190 -3.24 3.56 4.76
C LEU A 190 -2.99 4.42 3.52
N HIS A 191 -3.83 5.43 3.34
CA HIS A 191 -3.54 6.54 2.45
C HIS A 191 -4.02 7.84 3.11
N PHE A 192 -3.15 8.45 3.89
CA PHE A 192 -3.48 9.61 4.71
C PHE A 192 -3.66 10.89 3.89
N PRO A 193 -4.26 11.95 4.47
CA PRO A 193 -4.40 13.24 3.81
C PRO A 193 -3.08 13.80 3.31
N SER A 194 -3.05 14.28 2.06
CA SER A 194 -1.84 14.82 1.44
C SER A 194 -1.31 16.08 2.15
N ASN A 195 -0.09 16.49 1.79
CA ASN A 195 0.56 17.68 2.34
C ASN A 195 -0.16 19.01 2.04
N PHE A 196 -1.19 19.04 1.20
CA PHE A 196 -2.10 20.18 1.05
C PHE A 196 -2.96 20.43 2.29
N TYR A 197 -3.10 19.41 3.15
CA TYR A 197 -3.87 19.50 4.38
C TYR A 197 -2.96 19.72 5.59
N PRO A 198 -3.48 20.33 6.68
CA PRO A 198 -2.73 20.51 7.91
C PRO A 198 -2.16 19.18 8.43
N ILE A 199 -0.98 19.24 9.03
CA ILE A 199 -0.30 18.07 9.58
C ILE A 199 -1.13 17.36 10.67
N ASP A 200 -1.96 18.11 11.40
CA ASP A 200 -2.84 17.58 12.45
C ASP A 200 -3.74 16.45 11.95
N MET A 201 -4.19 16.51 10.69
CA MET A 201 -5.01 15.44 10.11
C MET A 201 -4.23 14.11 10.01
N ARG A 202 -2.93 14.15 9.68
CA ARG A 202 -2.10 12.95 9.65
C ARG A 202 -1.78 12.43 11.05
N ILE A 203 -1.62 13.33 12.02
CA ILE A 203 -1.45 12.97 13.43
C ILE A 203 -2.73 12.31 13.98
N ASP A 204 -3.91 12.90 13.72
CA ASP A 204 -5.20 12.30 14.10
C ASP A 204 -5.39 10.91 13.46
N SER A 205 -4.93 10.72 12.22
CA SER A 205 -4.97 9.42 11.55
C SER A 205 -4.10 8.38 12.25
N LEU A 206 -2.90 8.75 12.68
CA LEU A 206 -2.02 7.89 13.50
C LEU A 206 -2.63 7.59 14.86
N ASP A 207 -3.29 8.56 15.49
CA ASP A 207 -3.99 8.34 16.78
C ASP A 207 -5.09 7.27 16.61
N VAL A 208 -5.89 7.36 15.52
CA VAL A 208 -6.90 6.34 15.22
C VAL A 208 -6.26 4.97 15.01
N LEU A 209 -5.17 4.88 14.23
CA LEU A 209 -4.44 3.63 14.02
C LEU A 209 -3.95 3.03 15.35
N ASN A 210 -3.40 3.86 16.24
CA ASN A 210 -2.92 3.43 17.55
C ASN A 210 -4.06 2.94 18.46
N GLU A 211 -5.27 3.49 18.33
CA GLU A 211 -6.45 3.00 19.06
C GLU A 211 -6.98 1.68 18.48
N LEU A 212 -6.83 1.44 17.17
CA LEU A 212 -7.26 0.19 16.56
C LEU A 212 -6.47 -1.01 17.08
N ILE A 213 -5.15 -0.91 17.18
CA ILE A 213 -4.31 -2.02 17.68
C ILE A 213 -4.54 -2.36 19.15
N LYS A 214 -5.07 -1.44 19.95
CA LYS A 214 -5.42 -1.69 21.36
C LYS A 214 -6.68 -2.55 21.53
N LYS A 215 -7.50 -2.68 20.49
CA LYS A 215 -8.79 -3.38 20.54
C LYS A 215 -8.69 -4.90 20.41
N HIS A 216 -7.50 -5.43 20.16
CA HIS A 216 -7.26 -6.86 19.97
C HIS A 216 -5.85 -7.27 20.39
N ASN A 217 -5.59 -8.59 20.38
CA ASN A 217 -4.30 -9.17 20.73
C ASN A 217 -3.55 -9.80 19.56
N TYR A 218 -4.01 -9.62 18.32
CA TYR A 218 -3.33 -10.11 17.14
C TYR A 218 -2.14 -9.23 16.77
N PRO A 219 -1.04 -9.82 16.24
CA PRO A 219 0.03 -9.04 15.64
C PRO A 219 -0.50 -8.13 14.53
N SER A 220 0.06 -6.94 14.40
CA SER A 220 -0.42 -5.94 13.44
C SER A 220 0.71 -5.41 12.58
N VAL A 221 0.38 -5.21 11.30
CA VAL A 221 1.21 -4.51 10.31
C VAL A 221 0.39 -3.36 9.72
N ALA A 222 0.92 -2.15 9.77
CA ALA A 222 0.35 -1.00 9.09
C ALA A 222 1.31 -0.55 7.98
N LEU A 223 0.79 -0.38 6.77
CA LEU A 223 1.61 -0.02 5.62
C LEU A 223 0.79 0.82 4.64
N GLY A 224 1.46 1.64 3.86
CA GLY A 224 0.76 2.55 2.95
C GLY A 224 1.47 3.88 2.77
N ASP A 225 0.76 4.81 2.15
CA ASP A 225 1.14 6.21 2.01
C ASP A 225 0.64 7.02 3.22
N PHE A 226 1.55 7.30 4.14
CA PHE A 226 1.28 8.10 5.34
C PHE A 226 1.26 9.61 5.04
N ASN A 227 1.72 10.02 3.85
CA ASN A 227 1.82 11.41 3.44
C ASN A 227 2.59 12.31 4.45
N ILE A 228 3.52 11.74 5.21
CA ILE A 228 4.36 12.45 6.16
C ILE A 228 5.69 12.76 5.50
N SER A 229 5.90 14.01 5.14
CA SER A 229 7.16 14.43 4.54
C SER A 229 8.32 14.35 5.53
N SER A 230 9.55 14.15 5.04
CA SER A 230 10.76 14.17 5.88
C SER A 230 10.91 15.50 6.63
N LYS A 231 10.39 16.59 6.06
CA LYS A 231 10.37 17.91 6.70
C LYS A 231 9.41 17.96 7.88
N ASP A 232 8.20 17.37 7.71
CA ASP A 232 7.20 17.30 8.79
C ASP A 232 7.65 16.35 9.89
N ASP A 233 8.18 15.18 9.53
CA ASP A 233 8.70 14.23 10.52
C ASP A 233 9.83 14.84 11.35
N LYS A 234 10.78 15.53 10.69
CA LYS A 234 11.88 16.22 11.37
C LYS A 234 11.36 17.30 12.33
N LYS A 235 10.36 18.08 11.90
CA LYS A 235 9.82 19.20 12.70
C LYS A 235 9.00 18.71 13.90
N TYR A 236 8.15 17.71 13.70
CA TYR A 236 7.17 17.27 14.69
C TYR A 236 7.54 15.94 15.35
N GLN A 237 8.64 15.30 14.94
CA GLN A 237 9.14 14.00 15.44
C GLN A 237 8.06 12.90 15.38
N ILE A 238 7.28 12.90 14.30
CA ILE A 238 6.07 12.09 14.19
C ILE A 238 6.39 10.60 14.34
N TYR A 239 7.29 10.07 13.53
CA TYR A 239 7.65 8.64 13.60
C TYR A 239 8.38 8.27 14.88
N LYS A 240 9.19 9.18 15.46
CA LYS A 240 9.78 8.97 16.78
C LYS A 240 8.72 8.77 17.85
N ASN A 241 7.63 9.55 17.80
CA ASN A 241 6.50 9.40 18.72
C ASN A 241 5.74 8.08 18.51
N GLN A 242 5.79 7.49 17.31
CA GLN A 242 5.18 6.19 17.00
C GLN A 242 6.02 5.00 17.50
N GLU A 243 7.32 5.18 17.74
CA GLU A 243 8.21 4.12 18.22
C GLU A 243 7.81 3.50 19.55
N LYS A 244 6.92 4.14 20.30
CA LYS A 244 6.32 3.54 21.52
C LYS A 244 5.37 2.37 21.21
N TYR A 245 4.78 2.33 20.00
CA TYR A 245 3.82 1.30 19.56
C TYR A 245 4.39 0.42 18.46
N TRP A 246 5.24 1.00 17.58
CA TRP A 246 5.64 0.43 16.32
C TRP A 246 7.15 0.36 16.14
N TYR A 247 7.63 -0.69 15.48
CA TYR A 247 8.87 -0.64 14.72
C TYR A 247 8.58 0.08 13.41
N VAL A 248 9.33 1.12 13.10
CA VAL A 248 9.10 1.98 11.91
C VAL A 248 10.09 1.58 10.83
N GLY A 249 9.61 0.98 9.72
CA GLY A 249 10.44 0.33 8.72
C GLY A 249 11.58 1.19 8.18
N HIS A 250 11.31 2.41 7.72
CA HIS A 250 12.36 3.27 7.16
C HIS A 250 13.36 3.80 8.22
N ARG A 251 13.06 3.69 9.51
CA ARG A 251 13.95 4.03 10.63
C ARG A 251 14.75 2.83 11.14
N GLU A 252 14.28 1.62 10.85
CA GLU A 252 15.09 0.41 10.96
C GLU A 252 16.15 0.42 9.83
N ARG A 253 17.01 -0.53 9.72
CA ARG A 253 18.11 -0.51 8.75
C ARG A 253 17.65 -0.63 7.29
N CYS A 254 17.33 0.50 6.65
CA CYS A 254 17.13 0.57 5.20
C CYS A 254 18.43 1.00 4.51
N ASN A 255 19.21 0.04 4.00
CA ASN A 255 20.51 0.32 3.39
C ASN A 255 20.37 1.10 2.08
N ALA A 256 21.09 2.24 1.97
CA ALA A 256 21.11 3.11 0.79
C ALA A 256 19.74 3.64 0.33
N CYS A 257 18.71 3.60 1.17
CA CYS A 257 17.41 4.18 0.86
C CYS A 257 17.44 5.70 1.06
N LYS A 258 16.91 6.43 0.07
CA LYS A 258 16.79 7.90 0.15
C LYS A 258 15.37 8.32 0.55
N GLY A 259 14.35 7.53 0.19
CA GLY A 259 12.93 7.80 0.35
C GLY A 259 12.14 7.04 -0.70
N THR A 260 10.81 7.03 -0.56
CA THR A 260 9.88 6.44 -1.52
C THR A 260 9.37 7.46 -2.54
N TYR A 261 9.41 8.74 -2.20
CA TYR A 261 8.93 9.85 -3.01
C TYR A 261 9.98 10.95 -3.15
N TYR A 262 10.10 11.54 -4.35
CA TYR A 262 10.99 12.67 -4.62
C TYR A 262 10.19 13.92 -5.00
N TYR A 263 10.22 14.92 -4.13
CA TYR A 263 9.59 16.19 -4.41
C TYR A 263 10.52 17.08 -5.26
N ALA A 264 10.13 17.32 -6.51
CA ALA A 264 10.96 18.04 -7.47
C ALA A 264 11.11 19.54 -7.14
N GLY A 265 10.10 20.15 -6.49
CA GLY A 265 10.06 21.58 -6.21
C GLY A 265 11.20 22.03 -5.28
N ASP A 266 11.48 21.30 -4.22
CA ASP A 266 12.57 21.57 -3.27
C ASP A 266 13.71 20.56 -3.32
N LYS A 267 13.65 19.61 -4.28
CA LYS A 267 14.66 18.59 -4.53
C LYS A 267 14.89 17.66 -3.32
N THR A 268 13.83 17.38 -2.54
CA THR A 268 13.90 16.56 -1.34
C THR A 268 13.32 15.17 -1.53
N TRP A 269 13.87 14.21 -0.78
CA TRP A 269 13.33 12.87 -0.65
C TRP A 269 12.52 12.76 0.63
N SER A 270 11.44 11.99 0.57
CA SER A 270 10.60 11.65 1.73
C SER A 270 10.23 10.18 1.73
N TYR A 271 10.05 9.62 2.92
CA TYR A 271 9.40 8.34 3.11
C TYR A 271 7.90 8.59 3.32
N LEU A 272 7.19 8.94 2.22
CA LEU A 272 5.74 9.07 2.29
C LEU A 272 5.10 7.71 2.57
N ASP A 273 5.69 6.66 1.97
CA ASP A 273 5.29 5.27 2.19
C ASP A 273 6.21 4.61 3.21
N THR A 274 5.62 3.85 4.13
CA THR A 274 6.39 3.07 5.10
C THR A 274 5.61 1.84 5.58
N ILE A 275 6.30 0.97 6.32
CA ILE A 275 5.76 -0.23 6.95
C ILE A 275 6.00 -0.10 8.45
N LEU A 276 4.93 -0.24 9.24
CA LEU A 276 4.98 -0.27 10.70
C LEU A 276 4.64 -1.68 11.17
N VAL A 277 5.41 -2.21 12.11
CA VAL A 277 5.16 -3.51 12.76
C VAL A 277 4.91 -3.27 14.23
N GLU A 278 3.78 -3.76 14.75
CA GLU A 278 3.39 -3.57 16.15
C GLU A 278 4.41 -4.22 17.10
N LYS A 279 4.85 -3.48 18.11
CA LYS A 279 5.75 -3.97 19.15
C LYS A 279 5.07 -4.98 20.08
N ASN A 280 5.86 -5.87 20.69
CA ASN A 280 5.42 -6.80 21.73
C ASN A 280 4.36 -7.85 21.29
N ARG A 281 4.33 -8.21 19.98
CA ARG A 281 3.39 -9.19 19.42
C ARG A 281 4.07 -10.34 18.67
N ASN A 282 5.35 -10.66 18.98
CA ASN A 282 6.11 -11.73 18.33
C ASN A 282 6.16 -11.63 16.79
N LEU A 283 6.10 -10.39 16.27
CA LEU A 283 6.26 -10.06 14.87
C LEU A 283 7.34 -9.00 14.73
N HIS A 284 8.36 -9.26 13.89
CA HIS A 284 9.53 -8.40 13.79
C HIS A 284 10.03 -8.31 12.35
N PHE A 285 10.64 -7.19 11.99
CA PHE A 285 11.44 -7.13 10.76
C PHE A 285 12.62 -8.10 10.82
N ILE A 286 12.88 -8.78 9.71
CA ILE A 286 14.17 -9.45 9.52
C ILE A 286 15.18 -8.35 9.18
N ASN A 287 16.25 -8.28 9.99
CA ASN A 287 17.30 -7.29 9.78
C ASN A 287 17.80 -7.31 8.33
N THR A 288 18.03 -6.11 7.75
CA THR A 288 18.50 -5.90 6.37
C THR A 288 17.49 -6.22 5.26
N SER A 289 16.27 -6.65 5.57
CA SER A 289 15.26 -6.97 4.56
C SER A 289 14.45 -5.75 4.07
N ILE A 290 14.51 -4.65 4.82
CA ILE A 290 13.76 -3.43 4.48
C ILE A 290 14.47 -2.73 3.34
N ASN A 291 13.73 -2.46 2.27
CA ASN A 291 14.27 -1.80 1.09
C ASN A 291 13.21 -0.94 0.39
N VAL A 292 13.69 0.07 -0.34
CA VAL A 292 12.92 0.80 -1.35
C VAL A 292 13.24 0.15 -2.69
N TRP A 293 12.21 -0.50 -3.27
CA TRP A 293 12.39 -1.33 -4.45
C TRP A 293 12.57 -0.51 -5.72
N ARG A 294 13.73 -0.63 -6.34
CA ARG A 294 14.12 0.11 -7.54
C ARG A 294 14.54 -0.84 -8.66
N THR A 295 14.05 -0.53 -9.86
CA THR A 295 14.38 -1.23 -11.09
C THR A 295 14.66 -0.20 -12.20
N PRO A 296 15.30 -0.58 -13.31
CA PRO A 296 15.53 0.35 -14.42
C PRO A 296 14.26 0.89 -15.08
N PHE A 297 13.10 0.29 -14.86
CA PHE A 297 11.82 0.73 -15.44
C PHE A 297 10.92 1.50 -14.47
N ASN A 298 11.17 1.44 -13.15
CA ASN A 298 10.43 2.24 -12.18
C ASN A 298 11.22 3.42 -11.62
N SER A 299 12.53 3.50 -11.90
CA SER A 299 13.38 4.57 -11.39
C SER A 299 14.56 4.90 -12.31
N TYR A 300 14.91 6.18 -12.37
CA TYR A 300 16.07 6.63 -13.12
C TYR A 300 17.37 6.11 -12.52
N ILE A 301 18.18 5.41 -13.29
CA ILE A 301 19.41 4.71 -12.84
C ILE A 301 20.36 5.65 -12.07
N LYS A 302 20.62 6.86 -12.58
CA LYS A 302 21.58 7.81 -11.98
C LYS A 302 21.07 8.48 -10.70
N SER A 303 19.81 8.89 -10.68
CA SER A 303 19.22 9.65 -9.57
C SER A 303 18.49 8.79 -8.55
N GLY A 304 17.96 7.63 -8.98
CA GLY A 304 17.08 6.77 -8.23
C GLY A 304 15.65 7.33 -8.07
N LYS A 305 15.34 8.47 -8.74
CA LYS A 305 14.00 9.07 -8.67
C LYS A 305 12.98 8.15 -9.33
N PRO A 306 11.74 8.10 -8.82
CA PRO A 306 10.68 7.32 -9.44
C PRO A 306 10.39 7.83 -10.87
N ILE A 307 9.90 6.94 -11.71
CA ILE A 307 9.41 7.24 -13.05
C ILE A 307 7.90 7.04 -13.01
N SER A 308 7.15 8.16 -12.88
CA SER A 308 5.70 8.17 -12.98
C SER A 308 5.25 7.54 -14.29
N PHE A 309 4.05 6.95 -14.28
CA PHE A 309 3.47 6.47 -15.52
C PHE A 309 3.13 7.65 -16.44
N ASP A 310 3.62 7.57 -17.67
CA ASP A 310 3.30 8.54 -18.72
C ASP A 310 2.33 7.90 -19.73
N PRO A 311 1.08 8.38 -19.77
CA PRO A 311 0.05 7.81 -20.65
C PRO A 311 0.28 8.06 -22.15
N ILE A 312 1.21 8.95 -22.51
CA ILE A 312 1.56 9.20 -23.92
C ILE A 312 2.55 8.15 -24.43
N SER A 313 3.57 7.87 -23.65
CA SER A 313 4.60 6.87 -24.00
C SER A 313 4.30 5.47 -23.46
N ASN A 314 3.28 5.32 -22.63
CA ASN A 314 2.93 4.09 -21.91
C ASN A 314 4.09 3.53 -21.06
N ALA A 315 5.00 4.39 -20.60
CA ALA A 315 6.18 4.04 -19.84
C ALA A 315 6.10 4.53 -18.39
N GLY A 316 6.98 3.98 -17.53
CA GLY A 316 7.00 4.31 -16.10
C GLY A 316 6.00 3.48 -15.29
N VAL A 317 5.94 3.74 -13.99
CA VAL A 317 5.12 2.94 -13.05
C VAL A 317 4.31 3.84 -12.13
N SER A 318 4.98 4.63 -11.30
CA SER A 318 4.38 5.51 -10.29
C SER A 318 5.37 6.61 -9.91
N ASP A 319 4.88 7.73 -9.40
CA ASP A 319 5.68 8.76 -8.75
C ASP A 319 6.16 8.36 -7.34
N HIS A 320 5.71 7.19 -6.87
CA HIS A 320 6.19 6.53 -5.67
C HIS A 320 7.01 5.28 -6.00
N LEU A 321 7.97 4.95 -5.13
CA LEU A 321 8.69 3.68 -5.13
C LEU A 321 8.11 2.76 -4.04
N ALA A 322 7.97 1.48 -4.35
CA ALA A 322 7.51 0.51 -3.37
C ALA A 322 8.47 0.39 -2.19
N MET A 323 7.94 0.29 -0.97
CA MET A 323 8.71 -0.20 0.17
C MET A 323 8.40 -1.68 0.40
N VAL A 324 9.44 -2.45 0.62
CA VAL A 324 9.35 -3.90 0.87
C VAL A 324 10.07 -4.26 2.17
N ALA A 325 9.57 -5.30 2.83
CA ALA A 325 10.21 -5.86 4.01
C ALA A 325 9.92 -7.35 4.14
N LYS A 326 10.81 -8.08 4.80
CA LYS A 326 10.55 -9.45 5.26
C LYS A 326 10.35 -9.44 6.76
N LEU A 327 9.26 -10.06 7.19
CA LEU A 327 8.87 -10.17 8.59
C LEU A 327 9.06 -11.62 9.05
N LYS A 328 9.38 -11.81 10.33
CA LYS A 328 9.38 -13.11 11.01
C LYS A 328 8.40 -13.11 12.16
N PHE A 329 7.77 -14.23 12.39
CA PHE A 329 6.87 -14.45 13.53
C PHE A 329 7.14 -15.84 14.12
N ASN A 330 7.04 -15.95 15.45
CA ASN A 330 7.23 -17.20 16.20
C ASN A 330 5.89 -17.80 16.57
#